data_22f3d40cebeb27d2375b2d5a6e1b987d
#
_entry.id   22f3d40cebeb27d2375b2d5a6e1b987d
#
_cell.length_a   1.000
_cell.length_b   1.000
_cell.length_c   1.000
_cell.angle_alpha   90.00
_cell.angle_beta   90.00
_cell.angle_gamma   90.00
#
_symmetry.space_group_name_H-M   'P 1'
#
loop_
_entity.id
_entity.type
_entity.pdbx_description
1 polymer ?
#
loop_
_entity_poly.entity_id
_entity_poly.type
_entity_poly.pdbx_seq_one_letter_code
_entity_poly.pdbx_strand_id
1 'polypeptide(L)'
;IKSKLHDVIDIEHIIHIKEHISKELFSDFEQNLELFLEKTKAFDETLSPENIWQAMRNYLIYCMIVNLQGEKQNCRDTILGYSLLYPYTDNYIDKLHRKATDKNSYNQLIRKTLMGENMIPTNFYEEKTKQLLLLVQNNYSEDLIRKENASFLLLLMLEAQEKSIKQIHKLGAKKLSTDEILHISVYKGGLSVFIDYLFSIDFDFSSVTEEEMIFYLCFGLILQLADDLQDIAEDKKNHSQTLMSYTKT
;
A
#
# COMPACT_ATOMS: atom_id res chain seq x y z
N ILE A 1 16.69 -7.44 6.62
CA ILE A 1 15.95 -7.05 5.42
C ILE A 1 16.85 -7.09 4.19
N LYS A 2 18.02 -6.43 4.18
CA LYS A 2 19.01 -6.54 3.08
C LYS A 2 19.34 -7.99 2.73
N SER A 3 19.66 -8.84 3.75
CA SER A 3 19.92 -10.26 3.51
C SER A 3 18.74 -10.95 2.82
N LYS A 4 17.49 -10.68 3.23
CA LYS A 4 16.31 -11.28 2.59
C LYS A 4 16.13 -10.87 1.13
N LEU A 5 16.43 -9.61 0.77
CA LEU A 5 16.35 -9.17 -0.63
C LEU A 5 17.41 -9.88 -1.48
N HIS A 6 18.65 -9.96 -0.99
CA HIS A 6 19.71 -10.73 -1.63
C HIS A 6 19.34 -12.21 -1.75
N ASP A 7 18.84 -12.82 -0.67
CA ASP A 7 18.42 -14.22 -0.65
C ASP A 7 17.35 -14.50 -1.72
N VAL A 8 16.32 -13.64 -1.85
CA VAL A 8 15.27 -13.79 -2.87
C VAL A 8 15.82 -13.68 -4.27
N ILE A 9 16.68 -12.68 -4.54
CA ILE A 9 17.28 -12.49 -5.87
C ILE A 9 18.29 -13.61 -6.18
N ASP A 10 18.96 -14.16 -5.17
CA ASP A 10 19.94 -15.23 -5.36
C ASP A 10 19.30 -16.61 -5.56
N ILE A 11 18.11 -16.83 -4.98
CA ILE A 11 17.37 -18.09 -5.07
C ILE A 11 16.45 -18.13 -6.32
N GLU A 12 16.12 -16.95 -6.87
CA GLU A 12 15.22 -16.87 -8.01
C GLU A 12 15.89 -17.48 -9.25
N HIS A 13 15.29 -18.56 -9.79
CA HIS A 13 15.81 -19.34 -10.93
C HIS A 13 14.84 -19.38 -12.12
N ILE A 14 13.69 -18.72 -12.06
CA ILE A 14 12.66 -18.75 -13.11
C ILE A 14 12.86 -17.61 -14.10
N ILE A 15 13.03 -16.39 -13.57
CA ILE A 15 13.12 -15.16 -14.36
C ILE A 15 14.57 -14.71 -14.54
N HIS A 16 15.51 -15.27 -13.76
CA HIS A 16 16.93 -14.89 -13.77
C HIS A 16 17.12 -13.37 -13.55
N ILE A 17 16.44 -12.82 -12.56
CA ILE A 17 16.38 -11.37 -12.28
C ILE A 17 17.76 -10.72 -12.32
N LYS A 18 18.81 -11.36 -11.79
CA LYS A 18 20.19 -10.84 -11.80
C LYS A 18 20.74 -10.56 -13.20
N GLU A 19 20.29 -11.28 -14.22
CA GLU A 19 20.74 -11.09 -15.60
C GLU A 19 20.07 -9.88 -16.27
N HIS A 20 18.94 -9.45 -15.72
CA HIS A 20 18.12 -8.36 -16.27
C HIS A 20 18.24 -7.04 -15.50
N ILE A 21 18.81 -7.05 -14.30
CA ILE A 21 19.03 -5.85 -13.49
C ILE A 21 20.49 -5.42 -13.60
N SER A 22 20.75 -4.19 -14.05
CA SER A 22 22.12 -3.64 -14.06
C SER A 22 22.66 -3.48 -12.64
N LYS A 23 23.98 -3.52 -12.49
CA LYS A 23 24.63 -3.32 -11.17
C LYS A 23 24.35 -1.92 -10.61
N GLU A 24 24.28 -0.91 -11.49
CA GLU A 24 23.94 0.45 -11.12
C GLU A 24 22.53 0.51 -10.54
N LEU A 25 21.57 -0.05 -11.25
CA LEU A 25 20.17 -0.10 -10.78
C LEU A 25 20.05 -0.83 -9.44
N PHE A 26 20.74 -1.96 -9.29
CA PHE A 26 20.75 -2.70 -8.03
C PHE A 26 21.33 -1.87 -6.88
N SER A 27 22.44 -1.17 -7.13
CA SER A 27 23.06 -0.26 -6.15
C SER A 27 22.14 0.89 -5.76
N ASP A 28 21.42 1.47 -6.73
CA ASP A 28 20.45 2.54 -6.47
C ASP A 28 19.29 2.03 -5.62
N PHE A 29 18.78 0.83 -5.88
CA PHE A 29 17.77 0.19 -5.02
C PHE A 29 18.28 0.00 -3.59
N GLU A 30 19.49 -0.52 -3.40
CA GLU A 30 20.05 -0.73 -2.07
C GLU A 30 20.19 0.58 -1.29
N GLN A 31 20.71 1.63 -1.91
CA GLN A 31 20.87 2.93 -1.26
C GLN A 31 19.52 3.55 -0.86
N ASN A 32 18.53 3.47 -1.74
CA ASN A 32 17.20 3.99 -1.46
C ASN A 32 16.48 3.19 -0.36
N LEU A 33 16.68 1.87 -0.31
CA LEU A 33 16.17 1.03 0.76
C LEU A 33 16.82 1.35 2.11
N GLU A 34 18.13 1.60 2.14
CA GLU A 34 18.81 2.03 3.36
C GLU A 34 18.23 3.34 3.88
N LEU A 35 18.08 4.33 3.01
CA LEU A 35 17.48 5.61 3.37
C LEU A 35 16.03 5.46 3.84
N PHE A 36 15.23 4.61 3.19
CA PHE A 36 13.87 4.30 3.62
C PHE A 36 13.86 3.69 5.03
N LEU A 37 14.76 2.75 5.31
CA LEU A 37 14.88 2.11 6.62
C LEU A 37 15.31 3.08 7.71
N GLU A 38 16.26 3.99 7.41
CA GLU A 38 16.70 5.02 8.35
C GLU A 38 15.54 5.97 8.70
N LYS A 39 14.84 6.48 7.69
CA LYS A 39 13.68 7.36 7.88
C LYS A 39 12.53 6.66 8.62
N THR A 40 12.28 5.39 8.30
CA THR A 40 11.26 4.57 8.99
C THR A 40 11.57 4.42 10.47
N LYS A 41 12.81 4.11 10.83
CA LYS A 41 13.25 4.00 12.23
C LYS A 41 13.22 5.34 12.94
N ALA A 42 13.58 6.41 12.26
CA ALA A 42 13.49 7.76 12.82
C ALA A 42 12.04 8.19 13.08
N PHE A 43 11.09 7.75 12.24
CA PHE A 43 9.67 7.99 12.45
C PHE A 43 9.10 7.18 13.62
N ASP A 44 9.44 5.88 13.69
CA ASP A 44 8.98 4.99 14.77
C ASP A 44 9.93 3.81 14.96
N GLU A 45 10.77 3.88 16.01
CA GLU A 45 11.71 2.82 16.36
C GLU A 45 11.05 1.53 16.87
N THR A 46 9.76 1.59 17.22
CA THR A 46 9.01 0.44 17.78
C THR A 46 8.38 -0.45 16.71
N LEU A 47 8.47 -0.08 15.42
CA LEU A 47 7.95 -0.90 14.33
C LEU A 47 8.65 -2.27 14.28
N SER A 48 7.84 -3.32 14.24
CA SER A 48 8.35 -4.68 14.09
C SER A 48 9.00 -4.89 12.70
N PRO A 49 9.92 -5.85 12.55
CA PRO A 49 10.50 -6.19 11.24
C PRO A 49 9.44 -6.50 10.18
N GLU A 50 8.32 -7.14 10.57
CA GLU A 50 7.21 -7.48 9.68
C GLU A 50 6.52 -6.21 9.17
N ASN A 51 6.25 -5.24 10.05
CA ASN A 51 5.64 -3.96 9.70
C ASN A 51 6.55 -3.14 8.78
N ILE A 52 7.85 -3.12 9.07
CA ILE A 52 8.84 -2.48 8.20
C ILE A 52 8.86 -3.15 6.82
N TRP A 53 8.82 -4.48 6.78
CA TRP A 53 8.79 -5.24 5.53
C TRP A 53 7.51 -4.95 4.72
N GLN A 54 6.36 -4.85 5.38
CA GLN A 54 5.09 -4.49 4.73
C GLN A 54 5.16 -3.12 4.06
N ALA A 55 5.65 -2.10 4.76
CA ALA A 55 5.84 -0.77 4.20
C ALA A 55 6.87 -0.77 3.06
N MET A 56 7.96 -1.52 3.22
CA MET A 56 9.03 -1.61 2.23
C MET A 56 8.59 -2.28 0.93
N ARG A 57 7.67 -3.27 0.97
CA ARG A 57 7.11 -3.86 -0.24
C ARG A 57 6.44 -2.80 -1.11
N ASN A 58 5.64 -1.91 -0.52
CA ASN A 58 5.03 -0.81 -1.25
C ASN A 58 6.08 0.16 -1.82
N TYR A 59 7.05 0.54 -1.01
CA TYR A 59 8.15 1.40 -1.45
C TYR A 59 8.94 0.81 -2.62
N LEU A 60 9.17 -0.51 -2.63
CA LEU A 60 9.83 -1.21 -3.74
C LEU A 60 9.02 -1.12 -5.04
N ILE A 61 7.69 -1.23 -4.98
CA ILE A 61 6.81 -1.08 -6.16
C ILE A 61 6.96 0.34 -6.72
N TYR A 62 6.92 1.35 -5.87
CA TYR A 62 7.18 2.73 -6.28
C TYR A 62 8.56 2.88 -6.95
N CYS A 63 9.62 2.33 -6.37
CA CYS A 63 10.96 2.37 -6.97
C CYS A 63 11.01 1.70 -8.34
N MET A 64 10.31 0.58 -8.53
CA MET A 64 10.19 -0.09 -9.84
C MET A 64 9.48 0.81 -10.85
N ILE A 65 8.41 1.49 -10.46
CA ILE A 65 7.66 2.41 -11.33
C ILE A 65 8.55 3.57 -11.77
N VAL A 66 9.22 4.23 -10.82
CA VAL A 66 10.14 5.35 -11.12
C VAL A 66 11.25 4.92 -12.08
N ASN A 67 11.77 3.70 -11.88
CA ASN A 67 12.79 3.17 -12.79
C ASN A 67 12.24 2.88 -14.19
N LEU A 68 11.01 2.35 -14.31
CA LEU A 68 10.35 2.14 -15.61
C LEU A 68 10.15 3.44 -16.38
N GLN A 69 10.01 4.57 -15.69
CA GLN A 69 9.93 5.91 -16.29
C GLN A 69 11.29 6.48 -16.67
N GLY A 70 12.39 5.78 -16.35
CA GLY A 70 13.77 6.28 -16.59
C GLY A 70 14.21 7.35 -15.60
N GLU A 71 13.48 7.55 -14.52
CA GLU A 71 13.76 8.56 -13.50
C GLU A 71 14.62 7.98 -12.36
N LYS A 72 15.31 8.90 -11.65
CA LYS A 72 16.08 8.50 -10.47
C LYS A 72 15.18 8.30 -9.27
N GLN A 73 15.39 7.19 -8.59
CA GLN A 73 14.72 6.89 -7.34
C GLN A 73 15.05 7.93 -6.27
N ASN A 74 14.03 8.31 -5.50
CA ASN A 74 14.18 9.23 -4.38
C ASN A 74 13.20 8.88 -3.27
N CYS A 75 13.71 8.63 -2.06
CA CYS A 75 12.90 8.39 -0.88
C CYS A 75 12.34 9.72 -0.33
N ARG A 76 11.36 10.28 -1.06
CA ARG A 76 10.64 11.49 -0.63
C ARG A 76 9.74 11.19 0.57
N ASP A 77 9.46 12.22 1.36
CA ASP A 77 8.62 12.09 2.55
C ASP A 77 7.17 11.69 2.21
N THR A 78 6.68 12.04 1.01
CA THR A 78 5.37 11.64 0.51
C THR A 78 5.23 10.13 0.37
N ILE A 79 6.17 9.50 -0.34
CA ILE A 79 6.13 8.04 -0.56
C ILE A 79 6.50 7.28 0.72
N LEU A 80 7.36 7.83 1.58
CA LEU A 80 7.61 7.29 2.91
C LEU A 80 6.31 7.28 3.72
N GLY A 81 5.60 8.42 3.76
CA GLY A 81 4.33 8.55 4.45
C GLY A 81 3.29 7.57 3.94
N TYR A 82 3.11 7.47 2.63
CA TYR A 82 2.17 6.54 2.01
C TYR A 82 2.52 5.08 2.31
N SER A 83 3.77 4.67 2.12
CA SER A 83 4.21 3.31 2.39
C SER A 83 4.04 2.91 3.86
N LEU A 84 4.32 3.83 4.78
CA LEU A 84 4.13 3.58 6.21
C LEU A 84 2.66 3.57 6.64
N LEU A 85 1.73 4.15 5.88
CA LEU A 85 0.30 4.01 6.20
C LEU A 85 -0.15 2.55 6.23
N TYR A 86 0.41 1.66 5.39
CA TYR A 86 0.02 0.24 5.34
C TYR A 86 0.09 -0.45 6.71
N PRO A 87 1.24 -0.53 7.41
CA PRO A 87 1.32 -1.21 8.69
C PRO A 87 0.45 -0.55 9.78
N TYR A 88 0.15 0.74 9.67
CA TYR A 88 -0.71 1.41 10.66
C TYR A 88 -2.20 1.23 10.37
N THR A 89 -2.62 1.24 9.10
CA THR A 89 -4.03 1.12 8.73
C THR A 89 -4.50 -0.32 8.68
N ASP A 90 -3.84 -1.18 7.91
CA ASP A 90 -4.20 -2.59 7.77
C ASP A 90 -4.18 -3.30 9.12
N ASN A 91 -3.05 -3.18 9.85
CA ASN A 91 -2.91 -3.85 11.14
C ASN A 91 -3.88 -3.30 12.21
N TYR A 92 -4.36 -2.06 12.06
CA TYR A 92 -5.37 -1.52 12.97
C TYR A 92 -6.77 -1.99 12.61
N ILE A 93 -7.10 -1.99 11.32
CA ILE A 93 -8.44 -2.32 10.81
C ILE A 93 -8.69 -3.83 10.87
N ASP A 94 -7.69 -4.64 10.53
CA ASP A 94 -7.82 -6.10 10.43
C ASP A 94 -7.75 -6.83 11.77
N LYS A 95 -7.33 -6.16 12.86
CA LYS A 95 -7.36 -6.77 14.20
C LYS A 95 -8.79 -7.17 14.59
N LEU A 96 -9.05 -8.49 14.55
CA LEU A 96 -10.35 -9.11 14.86
C LEU A 96 -10.92 -8.74 16.23
N HIS A 97 -10.04 -8.40 17.20
CA HIS A 97 -10.42 -8.09 18.58
C HIS A 97 -10.83 -6.63 18.82
N ARG A 98 -10.70 -5.74 17.81
CA ARG A 98 -11.12 -4.35 17.98
C ARG A 98 -12.63 -4.20 17.78
N LYS A 99 -13.25 -3.39 18.63
CA LYS A 99 -14.67 -3.08 18.51
C LYS A 99 -14.94 -2.31 17.22
N ALA A 100 -16.09 -2.53 16.62
CA ALA A 100 -16.51 -1.80 15.42
C ALA A 100 -16.51 -0.27 15.63
N THR A 101 -16.83 0.18 16.84
CA THR A 101 -16.78 1.60 17.25
C THR A 101 -15.36 2.18 17.09
N ASP A 102 -14.33 1.43 17.50
CA ASP A 102 -12.94 1.90 17.45
C ASP A 102 -12.44 1.98 16.01
N LYS A 103 -12.82 1.00 15.17
CA LYS A 103 -12.51 1.03 13.73
C LYS A 103 -13.19 2.22 13.03
N ASN A 104 -14.47 2.48 13.36
CA ASN A 104 -15.19 3.62 12.79
C ASN A 104 -14.56 4.97 13.24
N SER A 105 -14.18 5.10 14.51
CA SER A 105 -13.50 6.30 15.00
C SER A 105 -12.17 6.53 14.29
N TYR A 106 -11.40 5.46 14.08
CA TYR A 106 -10.14 5.51 13.35
C TYR A 106 -10.33 5.93 11.89
N ASN A 107 -11.30 5.33 11.18
CA ASN A 107 -11.61 5.70 9.80
C ASN A 107 -12.11 7.16 9.70
N GLN A 108 -12.87 7.65 10.70
CA GLN A 108 -13.28 9.05 10.77
C GLN A 108 -12.09 9.99 10.97
N LEU A 109 -11.10 9.61 11.80
CA LEU A 109 -9.87 10.39 11.95
C LEU A 109 -9.15 10.54 10.62
N ILE A 110 -8.99 9.45 9.86
CA ILE A 110 -8.35 9.49 8.54
C ILE A 110 -9.14 10.42 7.61
N ARG A 111 -10.46 10.22 7.46
CA ARG A 111 -11.30 11.02 6.57
C ARG A 111 -11.24 12.51 6.92
N LYS A 112 -11.43 12.85 8.17
CA LYS A 112 -11.44 14.25 8.63
C LYS A 112 -10.07 14.90 8.48
N THR A 113 -8.98 14.18 8.78
CA THR A 113 -7.62 14.70 8.56
C THR A 113 -7.39 15.01 7.09
N LEU A 114 -7.80 14.11 6.17
CA LEU A 114 -7.66 14.32 4.73
C LEU A 114 -8.53 15.47 4.20
N MET A 115 -9.67 15.74 4.86
CA MET A 115 -10.55 16.89 4.57
C MET A 115 -10.05 18.20 5.19
N GLY A 116 -8.93 18.19 5.91
CA GLY A 116 -8.36 19.38 6.57
C GLY A 116 -8.98 19.69 7.94
N GLU A 117 -9.82 18.81 8.48
CA GLU A 117 -10.37 18.96 9.82
C GLU A 117 -9.35 18.51 10.89
N ASN A 118 -9.27 19.28 11.99
CA ASN A 118 -8.36 18.92 13.07
C ASN A 118 -9.03 17.96 14.05
N MET A 119 -8.77 16.66 13.89
CA MET A 119 -9.15 15.62 14.84
C MET A 119 -8.02 15.40 15.85
N ILE A 120 -8.40 15.20 17.11
CA ILE A 120 -7.45 14.89 18.20
C ILE A 120 -7.31 13.37 18.28
N PRO A 121 -6.11 12.81 18.04
CA PRO A 121 -5.86 11.38 18.21
C PRO A 121 -6.06 10.95 19.66
N THR A 122 -6.60 9.77 19.86
CA THR A 122 -6.88 9.20 21.18
C THR A 122 -5.90 8.10 21.61
N ASN A 123 -5.09 7.63 20.67
CA ASN A 123 -4.11 6.57 20.93
C ASN A 123 -2.91 6.69 19.97
N PHE A 124 -1.86 5.91 20.27
CA PHE A 124 -0.61 5.92 19.52
C PHE A 124 -0.78 5.65 18.03
N TYR A 125 -1.64 4.70 17.63
CA TYR A 125 -1.86 4.38 16.20
C TYR A 125 -2.54 5.53 15.46
N GLU A 126 -3.52 6.18 16.09
CA GLU A 126 -4.18 7.36 15.54
C GLU A 126 -3.21 8.53 15.38
N GLU A 127 -2.34 8.74 16.38
CA GLU A 127 -1.32 9.78 16.33
C GLU A 127 -0.35 9.55 15.17
N LYS A 128 0.22 8.34 15.05
CA LYS A 128 1.15 8.01 13.97
C LYS A 128 0.49 8.09 12.60
N THR A 129 -0.73 7.57 12.46
CA THR A 129 -1.49 7.67 11.19
C THR A 129 -1.72 9.12 10.80
N LYS A 130 -2.15 9.97 11.74
CA LYS A 130 -2.34 11.40 11.47
C LYS A 130 -1.05 12.09 11.04
N GLN A 131 0.09 11.78 11.68
CA GLN A 131 1.39 12.31 11.30
C GLN A 131 1.76 11.91 9.86
N LEU A 132 1.52 10.66 9.45
CA LEU A 132 1.79 10.19 8.09
C LEU A 132 0.89 10.88 7.05
N LEU A 133 -0.41 11.02 7.33
CA LEU A 133 -1.32 11.75 6.45
C LEU A 133 -0.90 13.21 6.25
N LEU A 134 -0.51 13.87 7.35
CA LEU A 134 -0.01 15.24 7.29
C LEU A 134 1.34 15.34 6.58
N LEU A 135 2.22 14.33 6.70
CA LEU A 135 3.48 14.27 5.98
C LEU A 135 3.25 14.27 4.46
N VAL A 136 2.26 13.50 3.98
CA VAL A 136 1.88 13.51 2.57
C VAL A 136 1.28 14.85 2.17
N GLN A 137 0.30 15.38 2.92
CA GLN A 137 -0.40 16.61 2.56
C GLN A 137 0.49 17.86 2.61
N ASN A 138 1.40 17.95 3.58
CA ASN A 138 2.26 19.12 3.76
C ASN A 138 3.31 19.26 2.66
N ASN A 139 3.68 18.17 2.00
CA ASN A 139 4.57 18.24 0.84
C ASN A 139 3.94 19.03 -0.34
N TYR A 140 2.62 19.11 -0.38
CA TYR A 140 1.87 19.84 -1.40
C TYR A 140 1.18 21.09 -0.81
N SER A 141 1.70 21.67 0.29
CA SER A 141 1.09 22.81 0.98
C SER A 141 0.94 24.05 0.11
N GLU A 142 1.84 24.24 -0.87
CA GLU A 142 1.85 25.37 -1.81
C GLU A 142 1.09 25.07 -3.11
N ASP A 143 0.72 23.80 -3.35
CA ASP A 143 -0.07 23.35 -4.51
C ASP A 143 -1.38 22.69 -4.06
N LEU A 144 -2.42 23.50 -3.96
CA LEU A 144 -3.72 23.05 -3.47
C LEU A 144 -4.33 21.97 -4.34
N ILE A 145 -4.10 21.98 -5.66
CA ILE A 145 -4.65 20.98 -6.59
C ILE A 145 -4.01 19.63 -6.32
N ARG A 146 -2.67 19.58 -6.23
CA ARG A 146 -1.96 18.32 -5.90
C ARG A 146 -2.31 17.80 -4.53
N LYS A 147 -2.47 18.70 -3.54
CA LYS A 147 -2.90 18.35 -2.19
C LYS A 147 -4.29 17.71 -2.17
N GLU A 148 -5.25 18.30 -2.90
CA GLU A 148 -6.60 17.77 -3.03
C GLU A 148 -6.60 16.42 -3.75
N ASN A 149 -5.84 16.29 -4.83
CA ASN A 149 -5.68 15.03 -5.57
C ASN A 149 -5.11 13.92 -4.67
N ALA A 150 -4.03 14.19 -3.94
CA ALA A 150 -3.44 13.24 -3.02
C ALA A 150 -4.43 12.83 -1.92
N SER A 151 -5.13 13.79 -1.33
CA SER A 151 -6.14 13.53 -0.30
C SER A 151 -7.29 12.69 -0.81
N PHE A 152 -7.79 12.99 -2.02
CA PHE A 152 -8.86 12.24 -2.67
C PHE A 152 -8.46 10.77 -2.90
N LEU A 153 -7.25 10.52 -3.39
CA LEU A 153 -6.77 9.16 -3.66
C LEU A 153 -6.56 8.36 -2.37
N LEU A 154 -6.06 8.99 -1.32
CA LEU A 154 -5.96 8.34 -0.01
C LEU A 154 -7.34 8.01 0.58
N LEU A 155 -8.36 8.84 0.32
CA LEU A 155 -9.75 8.52 0.67
C LEU A 155 -10.29 7.34 -0.13
N LEU A 156 -10.01 7.26 -1.43
CA LEU A 156 -10.37 6.09 -2.24
C LEU A 156 -9.69 4.82 -1.74
N MET A 157 -8.41 4.90 -1.32
CA MET A 157 -7.70 3.75 -0.76
C MET A 157 -8.32 3.30 0.56
N LEU A 158 -8.73 4.23 1.43
CA LEU A 158 -9.47 3.90 2.65
C LEU A 158 -10.78 3.19 2.33
N GLU A 159 -11.53 3.66 1.31
CA GLU A 159 -12.75 2.99 0.87
C GLU A 159 -12.49 1.58 0.33
N ALA A 160 -11.38 1.39 -0.39
CA ALA A 160 -10.97 0.07 -0.88
C ALA A 160 -10.70 -0.89 0.29
N GLN A 161 -10.01 -0.43 1.32
CA GLN A 161 -9.80 -1.21 2.55
C GLN A 161 -11.11 -1.52 3.28
N GLU A 162 -12.01 -0.55 3.43
CA GLU A 162 -13.34 -0.78 4.03
C GLU A 162 -14.16 -1.81 3.24
N LYS A 163 -14.06 -1.78 1.91
CA LYS A 163 -14.72 -2.76 1.04
C LYS A 163 -14.10 -4.16 1.20
N SER A 164 -12.78 -4.26 1.36
CA SER A 164 -12.09 -5.54 1.50
C SER A 164 -12.48 -6.30 2.79
N ILE A 165 -12.91 -5.60 3.84
CA ILE A 165 -13.44 -6.23 5.06
C ILE A 165 -14.63 -7.15 4.75
N LYS A 166 -15.39 -6.89 3.69
CA LYS A 166 -16.51 -7.74 3.26
C LYS A 166 -16.05 -9.13 2.79
N GLN A 167 -14.78 -9.29 2.43
CA GLN A 167 -14.20 -10.58 2.07
C GLN A 167 -14.09 -11.52 3.27
N ILE A 168 -14.05 -11.00 4.49
CA ILE A 168 -14.03 -11.82 5.70
C ILE A 168 -15.43 -12.38 5.94
N HIS A 169 -15.61 -13.68 5.70
CA HIS A 169 -16.90 -14.35 5.86
C HIS A 169 -17.21 -14.58 7.34
N LYS A 170 -18.11 -13.79 7.92
CA LYS A 170 -18.70 -14.08 9.24
C LYS A 170 -19.83 -15.08 9.07
N LEU A 171 -20.01 -15.96 10.05
CA LEU A 171 -21.12 -16.94 10.08
C LEU A 171 -22.46 -16.22 9.81
N GLY A 172 -23.16 -16.61 8.74
CA GLY A 172 -24.43 -15.98 8.32
C GLY A 172 -24.29 -14.76 7.40
N ALA A 173 -23.08 -14.32 7.04
CA ALA A 173 -22.90 -13.28 6.04
C ALA A 173 -23.15 -13.81 4.62
N LYS A 174 -23.61 -12.93 3.73
CA LYS A 174 -23.79 -13.26 2.30
C LYS A 174 -22.46 -13.65 1.68
N LYS A 175 -22.46 -14.75 0.94
CA LYS A 175 -21.33 -15.18 0.14
C LYS A 175 -21.15 -14.21 -1.04
N LEU A 176 -19.93 -13.69 -1.23
CA LEU A 176 -19.63 -12.82 -2.36
C LEU A 176 -19.63 -13.61 -3.67
N SER A 177 -20.05 -12.98 -4.75
CA SER A 177 -19.86 -13.52 -6.11
C SER A 177 -18.40 -13.36 -6.54
N THR A 178 -18.00 -14.11 -7.58
CA THR A 178 -16.67 -13.97 -8.18
C THR A 178 -16.42 -12.54 -8.66
N ASP A 179 -17.44 -11.90 -9.26
CA ASP A 179 -17.33 -10.54 -9.75
C ASP A 179 -17.16 -9.52 -8.60
N GLU A 180 -17.90 -9.71 -7.48
CA GLU A 180 -17.71 -8.88 -6.29
C GLU A 180 -16.28 -9.02 -5.72
N ILE A 181 -15.75 -10.25 -5.66
CA ILE A 181 -14.38 -10.50 -5.20
C ILE A 181 -13.37 -9.86 -6.15
N LEU A 182 -13.52 -10.07 -7.47
CA LEU A 182 -12.63 -9.47 -8.48
C LEU A 182 -12.66 -7.95 -8.39
N HIS A 183 -13.85 -7.35 -8.26
CA HIS A 183 -13.98 -5.89 -8.11
C HIS A 183 -13.22 -5.38 -6.87
N ILE A 184 -13.32 -6.09 -5.73
CA ILE A 184 -12.58 -5.71 -4.52
C ILE A 184 -11.07 -5.83 -4.76
N SER A 185 -10.60 -6.91 -5.40
CA SER A 185 -9.18 -7.11 -5.70
C SER A 185 -8.61 -6.04 -6.63
N VAL A 186 -9.36 -5.67 -7.70
CA VAL A 186 -8.99 -4.55 -8.59
C VAL A 186 -8.94 -3.24 -7.83
N TYR A 187 -9.96 -2.98 -6.98
CA TYR A 187 -10.08 -1.72 -6.26
C TYR A 187 -9.01 -1.58 -5.17
N LYS A 188 -8.64 -2.67 -4.49
CA LYS A 188 -7.58 -2.65 -3.47
C LYS A 188 -6.18 -2.69 -4.11
N GLY A 189 -5.86 -3.72 -4.87
CA GLY A 189 -4.54 -3.92 -5.45
C GLY A 189 -4.23 -2.96 -6.59
N GLY A 190 -5.16 -2.81 -7.53
CA GLY A 190 -5.00 -1.91 -8.69
C GLY A 190 -4.81 -0.46 -8.28
N LEU A 191 -5.70 0.05 -7.41
CA LEU A 191 -5.63 1.43 -6.93
C LEU A 191 -4.33 1.70 -6.16
N SER A 192 -3.85 0.74 -5.37
CA SER A 192 -2.61 0.87 -4.62
C SER A 192 -1.42 1.20 -5.54
N VAL A 193 -1.23 0.41 -6.60
CA VAL A 193 -0.13 0.60 -7.56
C VAL A 193 -0.34 1.85 -8.42
N PHE A 194 -1.59 2.16 -8.77
CA PHE A 194 -1.89 3.39 -9.49
C PHE A 194 -1.56 4.64 -8.65
N ILE A 195 -1.78 4.59 -7.34
CA ILE A 195 -1.38 5.67 -6.43
C ILE A 195 0.16 5.78 -6.37
N ASP A 196 0.91 4.68 -6.33
CA ASP A 196 2.37 4.70 -6.42
C ASP A 196 2.86 5.39 -7.72
N TYR A 197 2.20 5.09 -8.84
CA TYR A 197 2.47 5.79 -10.11
C TYR A 197 2.20 7.29 -10.01
N LEU A 198 1.07 7.68 -9.40
CA LEU A 198 0.74 9.10 -9.25
C LEU A 198 1.72 9.83 -8.32
N PHE A 199 2.25 9.16 -7.29
CA PHE A 199 3.36 9.71 -6.50
C PHE A 199 4.64 9.91 -7.33
N SER A 200 4.89 9.06 -8.33
CA SER A 200 6.08 9.20 -9.18
C SER A 200 6.03 10.42 -10.10
N ILE A 201 4.82 10.85 -10.48
CA ILE A 201 4.56 12.04 -11.32
C ILE A 201 4.02 13.24 -10.53
N ASP A 202 4.19 13.25 -9.20
CA ASP A 202 3.74 14.32 -8.30
C ASP A 202 2.27 14.70 -8.46
N PHE A 203 1.38 13.72 -8.70
CA PHE A 203 -0.07 13.92 -8.92
C PHE A 203 -0.41 14.87 -10.06
N ASP A 204 0.43 14.94 -11.09
CA ASP A 204 0.09 15.64 -12.32
C ASP A 204 -0.83 14.80 -13.20
N PHE A 205 -2.13 14.88 -12.93
CA PHE A 205 -3.14 14.15 -13.71
C PHE A 205 -3.20 14.56 -15.18
N SER A 206 -2.66 15.72 -15.55
CA SER A 206 -2.68 16.18 -16.94
C SER A 206 -1.75 15.36 -17.84
N SER A 207 -0.77 14.68 -17.24
CA SER A 207 0.18 13.80 -17.94
C SER A 207 -0.28 12.34 -18.01
N VAL A 208 -1.36 11.96 -17.31
CA VAL A 208 -1.83 10.56 -17.24
C VAL A 208 -2.64 10.19 -18.47
N THR A 209 -2.20 9.17 -19.18
CA THR A 209 -2.96 8.57 -20.28
C THR A 209 -3.90 7.46 -19.79
N GLU A 210 -4.93 7.12 -20.57
CA GLU A 210 -5.83 6.01 -20.27
C GLU A 210 -5.08 4.68 -20.26
N GLU A 211 -4.12 4.49 -21.16
CA GLU A 211 -3.28 3.32 -21.26
C GLU A 211 -2.42 3.11 -20.01
N GLU A 212 -1.79 4.17 -19.50
CA GLU A 212 -1.02 4.12 -18.26
C GLU A 212 -1.90 3.79 -17.06
N MET A 213 -3.06 4.41 -16.96
CA MET A 213 -4.01 4.11 -15.89
C MET A 213 -4.41 2.64 -15.91
N ILE A 214 -4.78 2.09 -17.08
CA ILE A 214 -5.14 0.68 -17.24
C ILE A 214 -3.94 -0.21 -16.90
N PHE A 215 -2.74 0.12 -17.38
CA PHE A 215 -1.52 -0.64 -17.11
C PHE A 215 -1.25 -0.78 -15.60
N TYR A 216 -1.23 0.32 -14.86
CA TYR A 216 -0.92 0.29 -13.42
C TYR A 216 -2.04 -0.35 -12.59
N LEU A 217 -3.31 -0.17 -12.98
CA LEU A 217 -4.43 -0.88 -12.35
C LEU A 217 -4.33 -2.39 -12.56
N CYS A 218 -4.01 -2.84 -13.78
CA CYS A 218 -3.80 -4.27 -14.08
C CYS A 218 -2.57 -4.82 -13.38
N PHE A 219 -1.48 -4.07 -13.33
CA PHE A 219 -0.27 -4.49 -12.61
C PHE A 219 -0.56 -4.70 -11.12
N GLY A 220 -1.27 -3.77 -10.49
CA GLY A 220 -1.69 -3.91 -9.09
C GLY A 220 -2.64 -5.09 -8.86
N LEU A 221 -3.56 -5.36 -9.80
CA LEU A 221 -4.39 -6.57 -9.74
C LEU A 221 -3.54 -7.84 -9.78
N ILE A 222 -2.53 -7.92 -10.66
CA ILE A 222 -1.64 -9.09 -10.75
C ILE A 222 -0.90 -9.29 -9.43
N LEU A 223 -0.40 -8.22 -8.80
CA LEU A 223 0.25 -8.31 -7.50
C LEU A 223 -0.70 -8.79 -6.40
N GLN A 224 -1.96 -8.29 -6.40
CA GLN A 224 -2.98 -8.74 -5.45
C GLN A 224 -3.31 -10.23 -5.65
N LEU A 225 -3.43 -10.70 -6.89
CA LEU A 225 -3.68 -12.12 -7.17
C LEU A 225 -2.51 -13.01 -6.77
N ALA A 226 -1.27 -12.52 -6.89
CA ALA A 226 -0.09 -13.24 -6.43
C ALA A 226 -0.05 -13.32 -4.88
N ASP A 227 -0.43 -12.26 -4.18
CA ASP A 227 -0.58 -12.23 -2.72
C ASP A 227 -1.67 -13.21 -2.27
N ASP A 228 -2.87 -13.14 -2.86
CA ASP A 228 -3.98 -14.08 -2.62
C ASP A 228 -3.56 -15.56 -2.87
N LEU A 229 -2.73 -15.81 -3.89
CA LEU A 229 -2.21 -17.15 -4.19
C LEU A 229 -1.23 -17.64 -3.11
N GLN A 230 -0.38 -16.75 -2.63
CA GLN A 230 0.58 -17.05 -1.58
C GLN A 230 -0.13 -17.35 -0.25
N ASP A 231 -1.21 -16.64 0.03
CA ASP A 231 -1.91 -16.65 1.31
C ASP A 231 -3.12 -17.60 1.36
N ILE A 232 -3.31 -18.49 0.36
CA ILE A 232 -4.48 -19.42 0.29
C ILE A 232 -4.74 -20.17 1.60
N ALA A 233 -3.69 -20.67 2.25
CA ALA A 233 -3.83 -21.45 3.47
C ALA A 233 -4.33 -20.60 4.66
N GLU A 234 -3.83 -19.37 4.75
CA GLU A 234 -4.21 -18.40 5.77
C GLU A 234 -5.62 -17.86 5.50
N ASP A 235 -5.94 -17.52 4.26
CA ASP A 235 -7.27 -17.08 3.84
C ASP A 235 -8.36 -18.12 4.16
N LYS A 236 -8.11 -19.38 3.86
CA LYS A 236 -9.02 -20.48 4.21
C LYS A 236 -9.23 -20.58 5.71
N LYS A 237 -8.17 -20.43 6.51
CA LYS A 237 -8.23 -20.46 7.98
C LYS A 237 -9.02 -19.27 8.54
N ASN A 238 -8.85 -18.10 7.94
CA ASN A 238 -9.51 -16.85 8.36
C ASN A 238 -10.90 -16.67 7.74
N HIS A 239 -11.35 -17.64 6.92
CA HIS A 239 -12.59 -17.55 6.13
C HIS A 239 -12.64 -16.33 5.22
N SER A 240 -11.50 -15.92 4.69
CA SER A 240 -11.39 -14.83 3.73
C SER A 240 -11.78 -15.31 2.34
N GLN A 241 -12.65 -14.56 1.67
CA GLN A 241 -13.15 -14.86 0.32
C GLN A 241 -12.30 -14.14 -0.71
N THR A 242 -11.20 -14.76 -1.15
CA THR A 242 -10.38 -14.31 -2.27
C THR A 242 -10.63 -15.19 -3.50
N LEU A 243 -10.20 -14.75 -4.68
CA LEU A 243 -10.34 -15.57 -5.90
C LEU A 243 -9.67 -16.94 -5.74
N MET A 244 -8.55 -17.00 -5.03
CA MET A 244 -7.76 -18.22 -4.84
C MET A 244 -8.30 -19.12 -3.71
N SER A 245 -8.84 -18.55 -2.63
CA SER A 245 -9.41 -19.32 -1.53
C SER A 245 -10.80 -19.87 -1.86
N TYR A 246 -11.48 -19.27 -2.84
CA TYR A 246 -12.87 -19.54 -3.19
C TYR A 246 -13.07 -20.68 -4.19
N THR A 247 -12.04 -21.07 -4.94
CA THR A 247 -12.11 -22.19 -5.86
C THR A 247 -12.39 -23.48 -5.09
N LYS A 248 -13.56 -24.10 -5.36
CA LYS A 248 -13.82 -25.46 -4.91
C LYS A 248 -12.76 -26.37 -5.54
N THR A 249 -11.85 -26.87 -4.72
CA THR A 249 -11.12 -28.08 -5.03
C THR A 249 -12.05 -29.27 -4.95
#